data_57ca64683e4e5db6bba8b7b290974848
#
_entry.id   57ca64683e4e5db6bba8b7b290974848
#
_cell.length_a   1.000
_cell.length_b   1.000
_cell.length_c   1.000
_cell.angle_alpha   90.00
_cell.angle_beta   90.00
_cell.angle_gamma   90.00
#
_symmetry.space_group_name_H-M   'P 1'
#
loop_
_entity.id
_entity.type
_entity.pdbx_description
1 polymer ?
#
loop_
_entity_poly.entity_id
_entity_poly.type
_entity_poly.pdbx_seq_one_letter_code
_entity_poly.pdbx_strand_id
1 'polypeptide(L)'
;MSRTDKKTIGVGPANQLGWKELIETPGEFHLNELPKGKVLTVLGHFSDLHVCDAESPSRIEYLDRYSDPDNPMREIVGYIGTYRAQEILTTQVLASMVDSLNNIEKGPLTNSLIEAVVVTGDMTDNAQKNEAQWYINTLNGGKVKPVSGDKEKSEWVGSLNVDFDEHYWHPDGALNGQKLDRPIAKFGFPIIKGLVEKARNEFT
;
A
#
# COMPACT_ATOMS: atom_id res chain seq x y z
N MET A 1 12.07 9.12 4.92
CA MET A 1 12.12 7.68 5.26
C MET A 1 13.55 7.22 5.03
N SER A 2 14.19 6.64 6.03
CA SER A 2 15.48 5.99 5.79
C SER A 2 15.21 4.66 5.12
N ARG A 3 15.91 4.41 4.03
CA ARG A 3 15.87 3.13 3.34
C ARG A 3 16.37 2.03 4.26
N THR A 4 15.63 0.97 4.42
CA THR A 4 15.96 -0.13 5.34
C THR A 4 16.91 -1.16 4.73
N ASP A 5 17.09 -1.13 3.41
CA ASP A 5 18.05 -1.94 2.70
C ASP A 5 19.04 -1.05 1.91
N LYS A 6 20.23 -1.57 1.68
CA LYS A 6 21.27 -0.92 0.87
C LYS A 6 21.35 -1.52 -0.53
N LYS A 7 20.24 -2.06 -1.02
CA LYS A 7 20.17 -2.62 -2.37
C LYS A 7 19.49 -1.63 -3.31
N THR A 8 19.91 -1.61 -4.51
CA THR A 8 19.28 -0.89 -5.61
C THR A 8 19.07 -1.81 -6.80
N ILE A 9 18.17 -1.42 -7.69
CA ILE A 9 17.99 -2.13 -8.95
C ILE A 9 18.94 -1.50 -9.97
N GLY A 10 19.83 -2.29 -10.49
CA GLY A 10 20.74 -1.92 -11.55
C GLY A 10 20.42 -2.63 -12.85
N VAL A 11 21.09 -2.21 -13.91
CA VAL A 11 20.95 -2.83 -15.22
C VAL A 11 22.02 -3.91 -15.35
N GLY A 12 21.58 -5.16 -15.51
CA GLY A 12 22.42 -6.31 -15.74
C GLY A 12 22.88 -6.44 -17.20
N PRO A 13 23.61 -7.51 -17.51
CA PRO A 13 24.02 -7.82 -18.89
C PRO A 13 22.80 -8.06 -19.76
N ALA A 14 22.97 -7.84 -21.07
CA ALA A 14 21.93 -8.19 -22.03
C ALA A 14 21.80 -9.72 -22.16
N ASN A 15 20.58 -10.22 -22.18
CA ASN A 15 20.30 -11.61 -22.49
C ASN A 15 20.50 -11.90 -24.00
N GLN A 16 20.27 -13.15 -24.41
CA GLN A 16 20.44 -13.58 -25.82
C GLN A 16 19.57 -12.81 -26.83
N LEU A 17 18.48 -12.18 -26.35
CA LEU A 17 17.58 -11.36 -27.17
C LEU A 17 17.96 -9.87 -27.17
N GLY A 18 19.06 -9.52 -26.52
CA GLY A 18 19.50 -8.13 -26.40
C GLY A 18 18.77 -7.31 -25.30
N TRP A 19 17.88 -7.93 -24.54
CA TRP A 19 17.19 -7.29 -23.44
C TRP A 19 18.08 -7.25 -22.19
N LYS A 20 18.18 -6.10 -21.56
CA LYS A 20 18.91 -5.95 -20.31
C LYS A 20 18.03 -6.36 -19.14
N GLU A 21 18.54 -7.26 -18.33
CA GLU A 21 17.85 -7.68 -17.11
C GLU A 21 18.02 -6.65 -16.01
N LEU A 22 17.01 -6.52 -15.16
CA LEU A 22 17.11 -5.76 -13.93
C LEU A 22 17.66 -6.68 -12.84
N ILE A 23 18.73 -6.28 -12.21
CA ILE A 23 19.37 -7.06 -11.14
C ILE A 23 19.45 -6.24 -9.86
N GLU A 24 19.34 -6.91 -8.72
CA GLU A 24 19.68 -6.28 -7.43
C GLU A 24 21.17 -6.07 -7.35
N THR A 25 21.57 -4.83 -7.14
CA THR A 25 22.98 -4.47 -6.91
C THR A 25 23.16 -3.96 -5.48
N PRO A 26 24.20 -4.39 -4.77
CA PRO A 26 24.54 -3.78 -3.48
C PRO A 26 25.09 -2.37 -3.70
N GLY A 27 24.62 -1.43 -2.88
CA GLY A 27 25.19 -0.09 -2.84
C GLY A 27 24.27 1.01 -3.37
N GLU A 28 24.77 2.22 -3.31
CA GLU A 28 24.07 3.41 -3.82
C GLU A 28 24.20 3.49 -5.35
N PHE A 29 23.12 3.92 -5.99
CA PHE A 29 23.11 4.16 -7.42
C PHE A 29 24.01 5.37 -7.75
N HIS A 30 25.07 5.14 -8.51
CA HIS A 30 25.98 6.21 -8.94
C HIS A 30 25.50 6.82 -10.25
N LEU A 31 25.10 8.08 -10.20
CA LEU A 31 24.63 8.87 -11.34
C LEU A 31 25.62 8.95 -12.51
N ASN A 32 26.90 8.66 -12.25
CA ASN A 32 27.96 8.75 -13.26
C ASN A 32 27.95 7.62 -14.31
N GLU A 33 27.12 6.60 -14.13
CA GLU A 33 27.03 5.44 -15.02
C GLU A 33 25.84 5.48 -15.97
N LEU A 34 25.08 6.58 -15.98
CA LEU A 34 23.96 6.73 -16.89
C LEU A 34 24.49 6.83 -18.35
N PRO A 35 23.82 6.13 -19.29
CA PRO A 35 24.17 6.26 -20.70
C PRO A 35 24.03 7.73 -21.14
N LYS A 36 25.08 8.24 -21.80
CA LYS A 36 25.07 9.57 -22.40
C LYS A 36 24.13 9.55 -23.60
N GLY A 37 22.89 9.91 -23.38
CA GLY A 37 21.85 9.95 -24.40
C GLY A 37 20.96 11.18 -24.25
N LYS A 38 20.19 11.51 -25.28
CA LYS A 38 19.15 12.51 -25.20
C LYS A 38 17.94 11.89 -24.48
N VAL A 39 17.47 12.55 -23.43
CA VAL A 39 16.20 12.19 -22.79
C VAL A 39 15.07 12.46 -23.75
N LEU A 40 14.25 11.47 -24.05
CA LEU A 40 13.10 11.62 -24.93
C LEU A 40 11.85 12.01 -24.14
N THR A 41 11.63 11.38 -23.01
CA THR A 41 10.55 11.67 -22.07
C THR A 41 10.89 11.13 -20.69
N VAL A 42 10.22 11.63 -19.66
CA VAL A 42 10.25 11.11 -18.30
C VAL A 42 8.82 10.80 -17.88
N LEU A 43 8.58 9.59 -17.44
CA LEU A 43 7.27 9.11 -17.02
C LEU A 43 7.28 8.77 -15.53
N GLY A 44 6.23 9.18 -14.83
CA GLY A 44 5.87 8.59 -13.55
C GLY A 44 5.22 7.22 -13.76
N HIS A 45 5.43 6.30 -12.86
CA HIS A 45 4.82 4.96 -12.93
C HIS A 45 4.19 4.60 -11.60
N PHE A 46 2.90 4.30 -11.63
CA PHE A 46 2.15 3.71 -10.53
C PHE A 46 1.72 2.29 -10.90
N SER A 47 1.77 1.41 -9.92
CA SER A 47 1.34 0.01 -10.04
C SER A 47 0.74 -0.44 -8.73
N ASP A 48 -0.18 -1.39 -8.78
CA ASP A 48 -0.69 -2.10 -7.60
C ASP A 48 -1.25 -1.14 -6.53
N LEU A 49 -2.11 -0.23 -6.95
CA LEU A 49 -2.69 0.81 -6.08
C LEU A 49 -3.76 0.25 -5.14
N HIS A 50 -4.44 -0.81 -5.55
CA HIS A 50 -5.42 -1.56 -4.76
C HIS A 50 -6.34 -0.66 -3.92
N VAL A 51 -6.98 0.34 -4.57
CA VAL A 51 -8.01 1.13 -3.89
C VAL A 51 -9.12 0.21 -3.45
N CYS A 52 -9.33 0.14 -2.15
CA CYS A 52 -10.11 -0.90 -1.50
C CYS A 52 -11.32 -0.33 -0.76
N ASP A 53 -12.46 -0.98 -0.94
CA ASP A 53 -13.63 -0.82 -0.11
C ASP A 53 -13.58 -1.81 1.06
N ALA A 54 -13.03 -1.38 2.18
CA ALA A 54 -12.88 -2.23 3.37
C ALA A 54 -14.21 -2.65 4.01
N GLU A 55 -15.31 -2.01 3.64
CA GLU A 55 -16.66 -2.32 4.14
C GLU A 55 -17.47 -3.19 3.16
N SER A 56 -16.86 -3.58 2.04
CA SER A 56 -17.59 -4.34 1.02
C SER A 56 -18.07 -5.70 1.53
N PRO A 57 -19.36 -6.00 1.41
CA PRO A 57 -19.88 -7.32 1.79
C PRO A 57 -19.46 -8.43 0.81
N SER A 58 -18.91 -8.08 -0.35
CA SER A 58 -18.41 -9.04 -1.32
C SER A 58 -17.00 -9.56 -0.98
N ARG A 59 -16.32 -8.93 -0.05
CA ARG A 59 -15.05 -9.42 0.47
C ARG A 59 -15.28 -10.57 1.45
N ILE A 60 -14.40 -11.54 1.41
CA ILE A 60 -14.44 -12.72 2.30
C ILE A 60 -13.39 -12.63 3.40
N GLU A 61 -13.13 -11.43 3.87
CA GLU A 61 -12.09 -11.07 4.84
C GLU A 61 -12.16 -11.88 6.15
N TYR A 62 -13.37 -12.27 6.54
CA TYR A 62 -13.57 -13.09 7.74
C TYR A 62 -12.86 -14.45 7.66
N LEU A 63 -12.48 -14.90 6.46
CA LEU A 63 -11.72 -16.13 6.22
C LEU A 63 -10.22 -15.92 6.24
N ASP A 64 -9.74 -14.69 6.09
CA ASP A 64 -8.31 -14.40 5.92
C ASP A 64 -7.45 -14.90 7.07
N ARG A 65 -7.94 -14.79 8.30
CA ARG A 65 -7.25 -15.33 9.47
C ARG A 65 -6.99 -16.83 9.42
N TYR A 66 -7.78 -17.57 8.65
CA TYR A 66 -7.58 -19.01 8.45
C TYR A 66 -6.47 -19.30 7.44
N SER A 67 -6.08 -18.34 6.63
CA SER A 67 -4.97 -18.42 5.68
C SER A 67 -3.61 -18.10 6.30
N ASP A 68 -3.57 -17.63 7.54
CA ASP A 68 -2.33 -17.29 8.23
C ASP A 68 -1.35 -18.47 8.28
N PRO A 69 -0.04 -18.25 8.11
CA PRO A 69 0.95 -19.32 7.99
C PRO A 69 0.96 -20.36 9.11
N ASP A 70 0.53 -19.99 10.29
CA ASP A 70 0.50 -20.83 11.48
C ASP A 70 -0.92 -21.25 11.91
N ASN A 71 -1.92 -20.95 11.08
CA ASN A 71 -3.28 -21.42 11.34
C ASN A 71 -3.44 -22.85 10.83
N PRO A 72 -3.94 -23.79 11.67
CA PRO A 72 -4.12 -25.19 11.26
C PRO A 72 -5.15 -25.37 10.13
N MET A 73 -6.04 -24.40 9.92
CA MET A 73 -7.02 -24.44 8.84
C MET A 73 -6.45 -24.04 7.47
N ARG A 74 -5.23 -23.50 7.42
CA ARG A 74 -4.61 -23.03 6.19
C ARG A 74 -4.55 -24.09 5.09
N GLU A 75 -4.25 -25.32 5.43
CA GLU A 75 -4.17 -26.41 4.46
C GLU A 75 -5.54 -26.75 3.83
N ILE A 76 -6.62 -26.44 4.54
CA ILE A 76 -8.00 -26.66 4.08
C ILE A 76 -8.50 -25.47 3.29
N VAL A 77 -8.29 -24.26 3.82
CA VAL A 77 -8.81 -23.00 3.28
C VAL A 77 -7.93 -22.49 2.14
N GLY A 78 -6.64 -22.78 2.19
CA GLY A 78 -5.68 -22.27 1.20
C GLY A 78 -5.34 -20.80 1.36
N TYR A 79 -4.94 -20.18 0.26
CA TYR A 79 -4.67 -18.74 0.19
C TYR A 79 -5.93 -18.00 -0.25
N ILE A 80 -6.48 -17.18 0.61
CA ILE A 80 -7.70 -16.40 0.33
C ILE A 80 -7.34 -14.91 0.15
N GLY A 81 -6.15 -14.52 0.45
CA GLY A 81 -5.71 -13.15 0.60
C GLY A 81 -5.33 -12.90 2.05
N THR A 82 -5.04 -11.69 2.37
CA THR A 82 -4.68 -11.35 3.74
C THR A 82 -5.26 -9.98 4.09
N TYR A 83 -6.26 -9.96 4.95
CA TYR A 83 -6.83 -8.73 5.47
C TYR A 83 -5.77 -7.91 6.21
N ARG A 84 -5.80 -6.61 5.95
CA ARG A 84 -4.97 -5.61 6.64
C ARG A 84 -5.84 -4.44 7.05
N ALA A 85 -5.86 -4.12 8.32
CA ALA A 85 -6.67 -3.01 8.83
C ALA A 85 -6.34 -1.66 8.15
N GLN A 86 -5.10 -1.48 7.70
CA GLN A 86 -4.68 -0.28 6.97
C GLN A 86 -5.25 -0.17 5.55
N GLU A 87 -5.92 -1.17 5.03
CA GLU A 87 -6.56 -1.11 3.70
C GLU A 87 -7.63 -0.03 3.62
N ILE A 88 -8.23 0.36 4.73
CA ILE A 88 -9.11 1.52 4.80
C ILE A 88 -8.43 2.84 4.39
N LEU A 89 -7.11 2.88 4.40
CA LEU A 89 -6.31 4.07 4.07
C LEU A 89 -5.83 4.10 2.61
N THR A 90 -6.26 3.18 1.75
CA THR A 90 -5.73 3.09 0.37
C THR A 90 -5.97 4.35 -0.45
N THR A 91 -7.08 5.04 -0.27
CA THR A 91 -7.33 6.33 -0.94
C THR A 91 -6.41 7.43 -0.46
N GLN A 92 -6.10 7.48 0.85
CA GLN A 92 -5.14 8.43 1.42
C GLN A 92 -3.72 8.12 0.97
N VAL A 93 -3.37 6.85 0.85
CA VAL A 93 -2.07 6.43 0.30
C VAL A 93 -1.95 6.89 -1.14
N LEU A 94 -2.97 6.65 -1.97
CA LEU A 94 -3.00 7.12 -3.36
C LEU A 94 -2.86 8.64 -3.45
N ALA A 95 -3.61 9.39 -2.64
CA ALA A 95 -3.50 10.85 -2.61
C ALA A 95 -2.06 11.30 -2.26
N SER A 96 -1.46 10.68 -1.25
CA SER A 96 -0.08 10.97 -0.86
C SER A 96 0.94 10.60 -1.94
N MET A 97 0.69 9.55 -2.73
CA MET A 97 1.52 9.19 -3.88
C MET A 97 1.45 10.25 -4.98
N VAL A 98 0.24 10.74 -5.29
CA VAL A 98 0.02 11.82 -6.26
C VAL A 98 0.72 13.09 -5.81
N ASP A 99 0.54 13.50 -4.55
CA ASP A 99 1.21 14.67 -3.99
C ASP A 99 2.73 14.52 -4.03
N SER A 100 3.24 13.35 -3.70
CA SER A 100 4.69 13.07 -3.76
C SER A 100 5.23 13.21 -5.18
N LEU A 101 4.50 12.68 -6.17
CA LEU A 101 4.90 12.79 -7.57
C LEU A 101 4.86 14.24 -8.06
N ASN A 102 3.83 15.00 -7.71
CA ASN A 102 3.70 16.40 -8.03
C ASN A 102 4.86 17.25 -7.41
N ASN A 103 5.28 16.89 -6.20
CA ASN A 103 6.41 17.56 -5.54
C ASN A 103 7.77 17.18 -6.15
N ILE A 104 7.91 16.02 -6.75
CA ILE A 104 9.13 15.60 -7.44
C ILE A 104 9.31 16.38 -8.74
N GLU A 105 8.25 16.64 -9.48
CA GLU A 105 8.18 17.37 -10.76
C GLU A 105 9.13 16.88 -11.86
N LYS A 106 10.35 16.49 -11.50
CA LYS A 106 11.43 16.13 -12.43
C LYS A 106 12.03 14.79 -12.11
N GLY A 107 12.37 14.05 -13.15
CA GLY A 107 13.11 12.82 -13.01
C GLY A 107 14.44 13.04 -12.28
N PRO A 108 14.70 12.33 -11.18
CA PRO A 108 15.86 12.58 -10.32
C PRO A 108 17.20 12.34 -11.01
N LEU A 109 17.21 11.55 -12.06
CA LEU A 109 18.42 11.22 -12.83
C LEU A 109 18.65 12.15 -14.01
N THR A 110 17.58 12.64 -14.62
CA THR A 110 17.61 13.37 -15.88
C THR A 110 17.41 14.88 -15.70
N ASN A 111 16.87 15.28 -14.55
CA ASN A 111 16.42 16.64 -14.26
C ASN A 111 15.41 17.20 -15.30
N SER A 112 14.79 16.31 -16.09
CA SER A 112 13.75 16.65 -17.06
C SER A 112 12.37 16.51 -16.43
N LEU A 113 11.41 17.31 -16.87
CA LEU A 113 10.04 17.27 -16.35
C LEU A 113 9.42 15.88 -16.54
N ILE A 114 8.61 15.46 -15.58
CA ILE A 114 7.74 14.30 -15.71
C ILE A 114 6.56 14.74 -16.56
N GLU A 115 6.43 14.15 -17.76
CA GLU A 115 5.43 14.57 -18.75
C GLU A 115 4.09 13.87 -18.59
N ALA A 116 4.10 12.66 -18.07
CA ALA A 116 2.90 11.84 -17.87
C ALA A 116 3.11 10.80 -16.79
N VAL A 117 2.01 10.23 -16.31
CA VAL A 117 1.98 9.10 -15.40
C VAL A 117 1.33 7.91 -16.09
N VAL A 118 1.94 6.74 -15.98
CA VAL A 118 1.39 5.48 -16.48
C VAL A 118 0.98 4.64 -15.28
N VAL A 119 -0.21 4.09 -15.34
CA VAL A 119 -0.71 3.13 -14.35
C VAL A 119 -0.85 1.78 -15.02
N THR A 120 -0.19 0.75 -14.47
CA THR A 120 -0.03 -0.55 -15.16
C THR A 120 -0.86 -1.68 -14.55
N GLY A 121 -1.89 -1.36 -13.79
CA GLY A 121 -2.83 -2.38 -13.30
C GLY A 121 -3.11 -2.30 -11.82
N ASP A 122 -3.93 -3.20 -11.36
CA ASP A 122 -4.40 -3.37 -9.99
C ASP A 122 -4.80 -2.04 -9.31
N MET A 123 -5.59 -1.27 -10.05
CA MET A 123 -6.06 0.05 -9.60
C MET A 123 -7.04 -0.06 -8.44
N THR A 124 -7.86 -1.10 -8.45
CA THR A 124 -8.86 -1.41 -7.44
C THR A 124 -8.68 -2.82 -6.91
N ASP A 125 -9.02 -3.04 -5.67
CA ASP A 125 -8.79 -4.33 -5.01
C ASP A 125 -9.85 -5.38 -5.38
N ASN A 126 -11.11 -4.99 -5.44
CA ASN A 126 -12.23 -5.91 -5.68
C ASN A 126 -12.96 -5.66 -7.02
N ALA A 127 -12.40 -4.86 -7.91
CA ALA A 127 -13.01 -4.49 -9.19
C ALA A 127 -14.44 -3.91 -9.04
N GLN A 128 -14.72 -3.21 -7.95
CA GLN A 128 -16.01 -2.62 -7.66
C GLN A 128 -16.13 -1.22 -8.30
N LYS A 129 -17.35 -0.86 -8.64
CA LYS A 129 -17.64 0.45 -9.25
C LYS A 129 -17.28 1.63 -8.33
N ASN A 130 -17.56 1.52 -7.04
CA ASN A 130 -17.24 2.55 -6.06
C ASN A 130 -15.71 2.70 -5.91
N GLU A 131 -14.96 1.61 -5.84
CA GLU A 131 -13.49 1.63 -5.79
C GLU A 131 -12.91 2.34 -7.03
N ALA A 132 -13.39 1.97 -8.21
CA ALA A 132 -12.99 2.62 -9.46
C ALA A 132 -13.32 4.12 -9.47
N GLN A 133 -14.47 4.51 -8.92
CA GLN A 133 -14.86 5.92 -8.81
C GLN A 133 -13.97 6.66 -7.81
N TRP A 134 -13.63 6.06 -6.68
CA TRP A 134 -12.70 6.64 -5.69
C TRP A 134 -11.31 6.81 -6.28
N TYR A 135 -10.81 5.80 -6.98
CA TYR A 135 -9.55 5.87 -7.70
C TYR A 135 -9.51 7.06 -8.67
N ILE A 136 -10.50 7.16 -9.56
CA ILE A 136 -10.57 8.26 -10.54
C ILE A 136 -10.68 9.62 -9.86
N ASN A 137 -11.53 9.73 -8.85
CA ASN A 137 -11.72 10.99 -8.13
C ASN A 137 -10.44 11.43 -7.41
N THR A 138 -9.73 10.49 -6.79
CA THR A 138 -8.47 10.79 -6.10
C THR A 138 -7.41 11.28 -7.07
N LEU A 139 -7.25 10.62 -8.22
CA LEU A 139 -6.30 11.07 -9.26
C LEU A 139 -6.63 12.46 -9.80
N ASN A 140 -7.91 12.80 -9.89
CA ASN A 140 -8.36 14.12 -10.37
C ASN A 140 -8.37 15.21 -9.29
N GLY A 141 -7.86 14.93 -8.10
CA GLY A 141 -7.86 15.89 -6.97
C GLY A 141 -9.24 16.14 -6.38
N GLY A 142 -10.19 15.25 -6.62
CA GLY A 142 -11.53 15.30 -6.06
C GLY A 142 -11.59 14.77 -4.63
N LYS A 143 -12.63 15.15 -3.91
CA LYS A 143 -12.90 14.60 -2.57
C LYS A 143 -13.51 13.22 -2.69
N VAL A 144 -13.08 12.33 -1.83
CA VAL A 144 -13.58 10.95 -1.72
C VAL A 144 -14.03 10.69 -0.30
N LYS A 145 -15.13 9.97 -0.17
CA LYS A 145 -15.58 9.39 1.10
C LYS A 145 -15.54 7.87 0.92
N PRO A 146 -14.43 7.21 1.31
CA PRO A 146 -14.16 5.81 0.97
C PRO A 146 -14.87 4.84 1.91
N VAL A 147 -16.18 5.00 2.04
CA VAL A 147 -17.07 4.15 2.82
C VAL A 147 -18.27 3.78 1.97
N SER A 148 -18.64 2.51 1.95
CA SER A 148 -19.81 1.98 1.26
C SER A 148 -20.98 1.70 2.20
N GLY A 149 -20.73 1.66 3.50
CA GLY A 149 -21.75 1.49 4.54
C GLY A 149 -22.65 2.70 4.73
N ASP A 150 -23.32 2.77 5.85
CA ASP A 150 -24.17 3.89 6.19
C ASP A 150 -23.33 5.16 6.39
N LYS A 151 -23.47 6.10 5.46
CA LYS A 151 -22.68 7.34 5.43
C LYS A 151 -22.98 8.29 6.60
N GLU A 152 -24.11 8.11 7.25
CA GLU A 152 -24.54 8.90 8.41
C GLU A 152 -24.07 8.26 9.72
N LYS A 153 -23.49 7.05 9.63
CA LYS A 153 -23.06 6.28 10.77
C LYS A 153 -21.57 5.96 10.65
N SER A 154 -20.81 6.43 11.59
CA SER A 154 -19.42 6.01 11.68
C SER A 154 -19.34 4.59 12.20
N GLU A 155 -18.77 3.70 11.44
CA GLU A 155 -18.50 2.33 11.85
C GLU A 155 -17.00 2.12 12.02
N TRP A 156 -16.65 1.55 13.13
CA TRP A 156 -15.28 1.15 13.37
C TRP A 156 -14.97 -0.13 12.59
N VAL A 157 -13.99 -0.06 11.72
CA VAL A 157 -13.51 -1.21 10.94
C VAL A 157 -12.25 -1.74 11.60
N GLY A 158 -12.38 -2.61 12.52
CA GLY A 158 -11.28 -3.20 13.26
C GLY A 158 -11.79 -3.97 14.47
N SER A 159 -10.90 -4.31 15.39
CA SER A 159 -11.34 -4.91 16.65
C SER A 159 -12.14 -3.89 17.46
N LEU A 160 -13.44 -4.08 17.49
CA LEU A 160 -14.37 -3.27 18.30
C LEU A 160 -14.31 -3.59 19.75
N ASN A 161 -13.66 -4.68 20.08
CA ASN A 161 -13.90 -5.31 21.32
C ASN A 161 -12.95 -4.80 22.39
N VAL A 162 -13.52 -4.67 23.55
CA VAL A 162 -12.87 -4.74 24.83
C VAL A 162 -11.92 -5.93 24.92
N ASP A 163 -12.19 -6.99 24.16
CA ASP A 163 -11.35 -8.18 24.12
C ASP A 163 -10.29 -8.04 23.01
N PHE A 164 -9.06 -8.26 23.41
CA PHE A 164 -7.92 -8.25 22.50
C PHE A 164 -8.02 -9.41 21.51
N ASP A 165 -8.03 -9.09 20.22
CA ASP A 165 -7.88 -10.07 19.16
C ASP A 165 -6.49 -9.93 18.54
N GLU A 166 -5.66 -10.96 18.68
CA GLU A 166 -4.30 -10.97 18.20
C GLU A 166 -4.17 -10.94 16.67
N HIS A 167 -5.25 -11.20 15.93
CA HIS A 167 -5.26 -11.20 14.46
C HIS A 167 -5.38 -9.81 13.84
N TYR A 168 -5.81 -8.82 14.63
CA TYR A 168 -5.93 -7.44 14.17
C TYR A 168 -4.72 -6.60 14.60
N TRP A 169 -4.33 -5.69 13.73
CA TRP A 169 -3.30 -4.73 14.05
C TRP A 169 -3.77 -3.71 15.08
N HIS A 170 -3.06 -3.65 16.18
CA HIS A 170 -3.24 -2.66 17.24
C HIS A 170 -2.09 -1.65 17.18
N PRO A 171 -2.27 -0.51 16.48
CA PRO A 171 -1.17 0.42 16.23
C PRO A 171 -0.52 0.98 17.48
N ASP A 172 -1.24 1.08 18.58
CA ASP A 172 -0.69 1.54 19.86
C ASP A 172 0.23 0.51 20.55
N GLY A 173 0.31 -0.69 20.02
CA GLY A 173 1.08 -1.79 20.58
C GLY A 173 0.37 -2.53 21.69
N ALA A 174 1.14 -3.22 22.53
CA ALA A 174 0.58 -3.93 23.67
C ALA A 174 -0.01 -2.96 24.70
N LEU A 175 -1.25 -3.16 25.06
CA LEU A 175 -1.94 -2.41 26.08
C LEU A 175 -1.99 -3.22 27.39
N ASN A 176 -1.64 -2.56 28.51
CA ASN A 176 -1.88 -3.09 29.87
C ASN A 176 -1.39 -4.54 30.11
N GLY A 177 -0.21 -4.90 29.61
CA GLY A 177 0.36 -6.24 29.81
C GLY A 177 -0.17 -7.32 28.86
N GLN A 178 -0.94 -6.95 27.85
CA GLN A 178 -1.33 -7.84 26.78
C GLN A 178 -0.14 -8.21 25.89
N LYS A 179 -0.27 -9.29 25.13
CA LYS A 179 0.69 -9.64 24.10
C LYS A 179 0.63 -8.60 22.96
N LEU A 180 1.71 -8.48 22.22
CA LEU A 180 1.64 -7.85 20.88
C LEU A 180 0.73 -8.68 19.97
N ASP A 181 -0.03 -8.00 19.13
CA ASP A 181 -0.78 -8.65 18.07
C ASP A 181 0.15 -9.32 17.05
N ARG A 182 -0.39 -10.22 16.26
CA ARG A 182 0.38 -10.97 15.26
C ARG A 182 0.94 -10.11 14.13
N PRO A 183 0.18 -9.12 13.58
CA PRO A 183 0.72 -8.14 12.66
C PRO A 183 2.02 -7.50 13.13
N ILE A 184 2.10 -7.06 14.38
CA ILE A 184 3.33 -6.51 14.94
C ILE A 184 4.36 -7.60 15.20
N ALA A 185 3.97 -8.64 15.93
CA ALA A 185 4.90 -9.65 16.43
C ALA A 185 5.53 -10.52 15.34
N LYS A 186 4.78 -10.84 14.27
CA LYS A 186 5.20 -11.78 13.23
C LYS A 186 5.51 -11.12 11.90
N PHE A 187 4.81 -10.05 11.57
CA PHE A 187 4.89 -9.42 10.26
C PHE A 187 5.56 -8.05 10.28
N GLY A 188 6.01 -7.59 11.45
CA GLY A 188 6.79 -6.35 11.59
C GLY A 188 5.98 -5.08 11.35
N PHE A 189 4.68 -5.10 11.58
CA PHE A 189 3.85 -3.90 11.51
C PHE A 189 4.33 -2.85 12.51
N PRO A 190 4.29 -1.57 12.16
CA PRO A 190 4.80 -0.52 13.02
C PRO A 190 3.90 -0.29 14.25
N ILE A 191 4.53 0.13 15.34
CA ILE A 191 3.82 0.72 16.48
C ILE A 191 3.75 2.23 16.26
N ILE A 192 2.54 2.78 16.19
CA ILE A 192 2.27 4.20 15.96
C ILE A 192 1.30 4.67 17.03
N LYS A 193 1.85 5.07 18.16
CA LYS A 193 1.06 5.51 19.30
C LYS A 193 0.16 6.70 18.97
N GLY A 194 -1.07 6.66 19.42
CA GLY A 194 -2.07 7.68 19.21
C GLY A 194 -2.71 7.67 17.82
N LEU A 195 -2.36 6.71 16.95
CA LEU A 195 -2.94 6.63 15.61
C LEU A 195 -4.44 6.38 15.65
N VAL A 196 -4.90 5.51 16.53
CA VAL A 196 -6.33 5.18 16.69
C VAL A 196 -7.10 6.40 17.14
N GLU A 197 -6.59 7.12 18.13
CA GLU A 197 -7.22 8.34 18.64
C GLU A 197 -7.27 9.42 17.56
N LYS A 198 -6.17 9.61 16.83
CA LYS A 198 -6.09 10.55 15.72
C LYS A 198 -7.10 10.18 14.63
N ALA A 199 -7.17 8.92 14.23
CA ALA A 199 -8.11 8.46 13.22
C ALA A 199 -9.56 8.70 13.64
N ARG A 200 -9.92 8.39 14.88
CA ARG A 200 -11.26 8.66 15.41
C ARG A 200 -11.64 10.13 15.36
N ASN A 201 -10.69 11.02 15.63
CA ASN A 201 -10.96 12.46 15.69
C ASN A 201 -10.96 13.14 14.32
N GLU A 202 -10.23 12.59 13.35
CA GLU A 202 -10.05 13.22 12.02
C GLU A 202 -10.92 12.60 10.93
N PHE A 203 -11.34 11.35 11.08
CA PHE A 203 -12.05 10.60 10.04
C PHE A 203 -13.49 10.22 10.42
N THR A 204 -13.98 10.65 11.55
CA THR A 204 -15.39 10.49 11.96
C THR A 204 -16.24 11.71 11.62
#